data_26da3d09dbdd8dd646adba4cc47ca38b
#
_entry.id   26da3d09dbdd8dd646adba4cc47ca38b
#
_cell.length_a   1.000
_cell.length_b   1.000
_cell.length_c   1.000
_cell.angle_alpha   90.00
_cell.angle_beta   90.00
_cell.angle_gamma   90.00
#
_symmetry.space_group_name_H-M   'P 1'
#
loop_
_entity.id
_entity.type
_entity.pdbx_description
1 polymer ?
#
loop_
_entity_poly.entity_id
_entity_poly.type
_entity_poly.pdbx_seq_one_letter_code
_entity_poly.pdbx_strand_id
1 'polypeptide(L)'
;MKGAALYELVLGNRTDERLRSAAINLAILGFLIHVAACTLHGFSMLDLPGMNGFIDSYLDALYTPFSIILAYEVYELIRAIPESFSVAIGKQFEVMSLLVVRDIFKNLADVEATRGTAVDSDVALIALEAVAFLILFTTALYFRSMTLNPKQLDESDEAVAKFVDQKKTLACALTGVYVLLAIYSFTTWSLSTVDGEGDLSRTVFFLDFFTFLILSDIVILLVSYKHIT
;
A
#
# COMPACT_ATOMS: atom_id res chain seq x y z
N MET A 1 7.88 28.21 -4.10
CA MET A 1 8.45 28.32 -2.73
C MET A 1 7.56 27.72 -1.62
N LYS A 2 6.24 27.91 -1.61
CA LYS A 2 5.37 27.31 -0.56
C LYS A 2 5.19 25.79 -0.73
N GLY A 3 5.14 25.29 -1.96
CA GLY A 3 4.99 23.85 -2.23
C GLY A 3 6.20 23.03 -1.82
N ALA A 4 7.41 23.50 -2.10
CA ALA A 4 8.65 22.83 -1.69
C ALA A 4 8.80 22.75 -0.16
N ALA A 5 8.44 23.82 0.58
CA ALA A 5 8.48 23.80 2.04
C ALA A 5 7.44 22.84 2.65
N LEU A 6 6.24 22.75 2.05
CA LEU A 6 5.22 21.81 2.47
C LEU A 6 5.64 20.37 2.16
N TYR A 7 6.24 20.12 1.00
CA TYR A 7 6.78 18.83 0.62
C TYR A 7 7.84 18.35 1.63
N GLU A 8 8.81 19.18 1.98
CA GLU A 8 9.83 18.82 2.97
C GLU A 8 9.25 18.56 4.37
N LEU A 9 8.15 19.23 4.73
CA LEU A 9 7.49 19.00 6.01
C LEU A 9 6.75 17.65 6.04
N VAL A 10 6.05 17.29 4.95
CA VAL A 10 5.14 16.15 4.89
C VAL A 10 5.82 14.90 4.32
N LEU A 11 6.65 15.07 3.29
CA LEU A 11 7.29 14.00 2.51
C LEU A 11 8.84 14.03 2.62
N GLY A 12 9.39 14.87 3.49
CA GLY A 12 10.83 14.96 3.70
C GLY A 12 11.42 13.76 4.45
N ASN A 13 12.74 13.60 4.36
CA ASN A 13 13.46 12.45 4.92
C ASN A 13 13.21 12.22 6.41
N ARG A 14 13.09 13.30 7.20
CA ARG A 14 12.84 13.17 8.66
C ARG A 14 11.45 12.62 8.96
N THR A 15 10.45 12.99 8.15
CA THR A 15 9.07 12.49 8.30
C THR A 15 9.01 11.04 7.86
N ASP A 16 9.69 10.70 6.79
CA ASP A 16 9.83 9.34 6.28
C ASP A 16 10.45 8.39 7.32
N GLU A 17 11.61 8.71 7.89
CA GLU A 17 12.25 7.89 8.91
C GLU A 17 11.34 7.64 10.12
N ARG A 18 10.57 8.65 10.54
CA ARG A 18 9.62 8.50 11.65
C ARG A 18 8.43 7.63 11.27
N LEU A 19 7.85 7.84 10.09
CA LEU A 19 6.72 7.05 9.60
C LEU A 19 7.12 5.60 9.37
N ARG A 20 8.29 5.35 8.79
CA ARG A 20 8.84 4.01 8.61
C ARG A 20 9.01 3.28 9.94
N SER A 21 9.64 3.92 10.91
CA SER A 21 9.82 3.34 12.24
C SER A 21 8.48 3.10 12.93
N ALA A 22 7.54 4.05 12.83
CA ALA A 22 6.20 3.90 13.38
C ALA A 22 5.43 2.75 12.69
N ALA A 23 5.48 2.66 11.36
CA ALA A 23 4.81 1.60 10.60
C ALA A 23 5.34 0.21 10.99
N ILE A 24 6.67 0.04 11.09
CA ILE A 24 7.28 -1.22 11.51
C ILE A 24 6.85 -1.60 12.93
N ASN A 25 6.92 -0.66 13.87
CA ASN A 25 6.54 -0.91 15.26
C ASN A 25 5.04 -1.23 15.39
N LEU A 26 4.18 -0.50 14.67
CA LEU A 26 2.74 -0.78 14.63
C LEU A 26 2.42 -2.12 13.96
N ALA A 27 3.16 -2.50 12.91
CA ALA A 27 3.00 -3.78 12.25
C ALA A 27 3.34 -4.93 13.20
N ILE A 28 4.46 -4.83 13.93
CA ILE A 28 4.87 -5.85 14.92
C ILE A 28 3.84 -5.91 16.06
N LEU A 29 3.47 -4.77 16.62
CA LEU A 29 2.51 -4.71 17.73
C LEU A 29 1.13 -5.24 17.30
N GLY A 30 0.64 -4.80 16.15
CA GLY A 30 -0.63 -5.25 15.59
C GLY A 30 -0.65 -6.74 15.31
N PHE A 31 0.43 -7.29 14.77
CA PHE A 31 0.59 -8.74 14.57
C PHE A 31 0.51 -9.51 15.89
N LEU A 32 1.27 -9.08 16.90
CA LEU A 32 1.29 -9.76 18.21
C LEU A 32 -0.08 -9.70 18.90
N ILE A 33 -0.77 -8.55 18.84
CA ILE A 33 -2.14 -8.40 19.38
C ILE A 33 -3.09 -9.33 18.62
N HIS A 34 -2.99 -9.40 17.30
CA HIS A 34 -3.87 -10.24 16.48
C HIS A 34 -3.64 -11.73 16.75
N VAL A 35 -2.38 -12.19 16.82
CA VAL A 35 -2.04 -13.58 17.20
C VAL A 35 -2.56 -13.91 18.60
N ALA A 36 -2.43 -12.99 19.56
CA ALA A 36 -2.98 -13.18 20.89
C ALA A 36 -4.51 -13.30 20.87
N ALA A 37 -5.20 -12.48 20.06
CA ALA A 37 -6.65 -12.56 19.89
C ALA A 37 -7.09 -13.90 19.28
N CYS A 38 -6.42 -14.38 18.21
CA CYS A 38 -6.68 -15.70 17.63
C CYS A 38 -6.47 -16.82 18.66
N THR A 39 -5.41 -16.73 19.47
CA THR A 39 -5.11 -17.74 20.51
C THR A 39 -6.20 -17.76 21.58
N LEU A 40 -6.63 -16.58 22.08
CA LEU A 40 -7.68 -16.48 23.08
C LEU A 40 -9.04 -16.94 22.56
N HIS A 41 -9.34 -16.67 21.29
CA HIS A 41 -10.54 -17.17 20.62
C HIS A 41 -10.51 -18.69 20.50
N GLY A 42 -9.38 -19.28 20.09
CA GLY A 42 -9.20 -20.73 20.02
C GLY A 42 -9.36 -21.45 21.36
N PHE A 43 -9.08 -20.80 22.49
CA PHE A 43 -9.35 -21.28 23.85
C PHE A 43 -10.78 -20.99 24.33
N SER A 44 -11.66 -20.44 23.51
CA SER A 44 -13.04 -20.02 23.87
C SER A 44 -13.08 -19.05 25.06
N MET A 45 -12.00 -18.32 25.30
CA MET A 45 -11.90 -17.29 26.32
C MET A 45 -12.38 -15.91 25.84
N LEU A 46 -12.42 -15.71 24.52
CA LEU A 46 -12.82 -14.46 23.89
C LEU A 46 -13.85 -14.77 22.80
N ASP A 47 -15.09 -14.38 23.02
CA ASP A 47 -16.15 -14.43 22.01
C ASP A 47 -16.53 -13.00 21.67
N LEU A 48 -16.04 -12.51 20.51
CA LEU A 48 -16.32 -11.16 20.04
C LEU A 48 -17.32 -11.26 18.87
N PRO A 49 -18.63 -11.09 19.13
CA PRO A 49 -19.63 -11.11 18.07
C PRO A 49 -19.34 -9.97 17.08
N GLY A 50 -19.17 -10.31 15.81
CA GLY A 50 -18.82 -9.38 14.72
C GLY A 50 -17.36 -9.42 14.26
N MET A 51 -16.46 -10.12 14.96
CA MET A 51 -15.06 -10.33 14.54
C MET A 51 -14.78 -11.74 14.03
N ASN A 52 -15.81 -12.58 13.92
CA ASN A 52 -15.73 -13.89 13.28
C ASN A 52 -15.31 -13.69 11.82
N GLY A 53 -14.33 -14.45 11.33
CA GLY A 53 -13.71 -14.25 10.02
C GLY A 53 -12.43 -13.38 10.02
N PHE A 54 -12.05 -12.78 11.18
CA PHE A 54 -10.78 -12.08 11.34
C PHE A 54 -9.82 -12.77 12.32
N ILE A 55 -10.35 -13.64 13.19
CA ILE A 55 -9.61 -14.29 14.26
C ILE A 55 -9.75 -15.82 14.21
N ASP A 56 -10.30 -16.36 13.12
CA ASP A 56 -10.58 -17.79 12.96
C ASP A 56 -9.31 -18.58 12.60
N SER A 57 -8.36 -17.96 11.90
CA SER A 57 -7.09 -18.56 11.51
C SER A 57 -5.88 -17.73 11.94
N TYR A 58 -4.77 -18.40 12.29
CA TYR A 58 -3.49 -17.73 12.53
C TYR A 58 -2.96 -17.03 11.26
N LEU A 59 -3.37 -17.47 10.07
CA LEU A 59 -3.03 -16.82 8.80
C LEU A 59 -3.70 -15.45 8.67
N ASP A 60 -4.87 -15.25 9.28
CA ASP A 60 -5.53 -13.94 9.33
C ASP A 60 -4.70 -12.90 10.07
N ALA A 61 -3.91 -13.35 11.07
CA ALA A 61 -3.02 -12.47 11.81
C ALA A 61 -1.95 -11.82 10.93
N LEU A 62 -1.55 -12.46 9.81
CA LEU A 62 -0.61 -11.89 8.84
C LEU A 62 -1.20 -10.69 8.08
N TYR A 63 -2.52 -10.62 7.97
CA TYR A 63 -3.19 -9.52 7.27
C TYR A 63 -2.93 -8.16 7.90
N THR A 64 -2.83 -8.10 9.23
CA THR A 64 -2.61 -6.86 9.96
C THR A 64 -1.26 -6.20 9.66
N PRO A 65 -0.10 -6.88 9.79
CA PRO A 65 1.19 -6.28 9.46
C PRO A 65 1.31 -5.93 7.98
N PHE A 66 0.80 -6.76 7.07
CA PHE A 66 0.83 -6.45 5.64
C PHE A 66 0.02 -5.20 5.29
N SER A 67 -1.15 -5.00 5.91
CA SER A 67 -1.96 -3.81 5.68
C SER A 67 -1.27 -2.52 6.18
N ILE A 68 -0.58 -2.59 7.32
CA ILE A 68 0.15 -1.44 7.88
C ILE A 68 1.38 -1.12 7.01
N ILE A 69 2.15 -2.14 6.61
CA ILE A 69 3.31 -1.96 5.73
C ILE A 69 2.85 -1.41 4.37
N LEU A 70 1.77 -1.93 3.81
CA LEU A 70 1.23 -1.47 2.55
C LEU A 70 0.80 0.01 2.61
N ALA A 71 0.21 0.45 3.72
CA ALA A 71 -0.13 1.85 3.90
C ALA A 71 1.13 2.75 3.90
N TYR A 72 2.23 2.29 4.50
CA TYR A 72 3.50 2.99 4.44
C TYR A 72 4.10 3.00 3.02
N GLU A 73 4.06 1.88 2.31
CA GLU A 73 4.56 1.78 0.94
C GLU A 73 3.79 2.69 -0.04
N VAL A 74 2.49 2.88 0.17
CA VAL A 74 1.70 3.86 -0.60
C VAL A 74 2.18 5.29 -0.32
N TYR A 75 2.54 5.62 0.92
CA TYR A 75 3.16 6.91 1.24
C TYR A 75 4.52 7.07 0.52
N GLU A 76 5.37 6.04 0.51
CA GLU A 76 6.63 6.02 -0.23
C GLU A 76 6.43 6.21 -1.75
N LEU A 77 5.37 5.62 -2.29
CA LEU A 77 5.00 5.77 -3.69
C LEU A 77 4.66 7.22 -4.04
N ILE A 78 3.90 7.91 -3.19
CA ILE A 78 3.59 9.34 -3.37
C ILE A 78 4.88 10.18 -3.29
N ARG A 79 5.77 9.83 -2.36
CA ARG A 79 7.06 10.48 -2.17
C ARG A 79 7.98 10.35 -3.39
N ALA A 80 7.88 9.23 -4.12
CA ALA A 80 8.67 8.97 -5.31
C ALA A 80 8.19 9.77 -6.56
N ILE A 81 7.01 10.39 -6.55
CA ILE A 81 6.47 11.15 -7.70
C ILE A 81 7.41 12.25 -8.21
N PRO A 82 8.05 13.09 -7.38
CA PRO A 82 8.99 14.09 -7.84
C PRO A 82 10.30 13.52 -8.40
N GLU A 83 10.60 12.27 -8.10
CA GLU A 83 11.79 11.59 -8.56
C GLU A 83 11.71 11.23 -10.06
N SER A 84 12.63 10.41 -10.54
CA SER A 84 12.60 9.97 -11.92
C SER A 84 11.42 9.03 -12.19
N PHE A 85 10.92 9.00 -13.44
CA PHE A 85 9.83 8.13 -13.86
C PHE A 85 10.12 6.64 -13.57
N SER A 86 11.38 6.21 -13.77
CA SER A 86 11.77 4.82 -13.48
C SER A 86 11.68 4.47 -12.01
N VAL A 87 11.99 5.42 -11.10
CA VAL A 87 11.84 5.23 -9.64
C VAL A 87 10.37 5.08 -9.29
N ALA A 88 9.53 5.97 -9.78
CA ALA A 88 8.09 5.94 -9.51
C ALA A 88 7.46 4.63 -9.99
N ILE A 89 7.77 4.17 -11.21
CA ILE A 89 7.28 2.88 -11.72
C ILE A 89 7.81 1.71 -10.91
N GLY A 90 9.09 1.71 -10.54
CA GLY A 90 9.66 0.67 -9.69
C GLY A 90 8.92 0.53 -8.37
N LYS A 91 8.59 1.65 -7.73
CA LYS A 91 7.77 1.68 -6.51
C LYS A 91 6.34 1.19 -6.74
N GLN A 92 5.71 1.50 -7.87
CA GLN A 92 4.38 0.96 -8.21
C GLN A 92 4.39 -0.57 -8.27
N PHE A 93 5.38 -1.19 -8.92
CA PHE A 93 5.51 -2.64 -8.96
C PHE A 93 5.77 -3.24 -7.58
N GLU A 94 6.55 -2.58 -6.73
CA GLU A 94 6.80 -3.00 -5.35
C GLU A 94 5.49 -3.05 -4.54
N VAL A 95 4.70 -1.98 -4.57
CA VAL A 95 3.41 -1.91 -3.88
C VAL A 95 2.40 -2.92 -4.44
N MET A 96 2.33 -3.07 -5.76
CA MET A 96 1.46 -4.08 -6.39
C MET A 96 1.86 -5.50 -5.98
N SER A 97 3.16 -5.80 -5.87
CA SER A 97 3.61 -7.12 -5.42
C SER A 97 3.19 -7.39 -3.96
N LEU A 98 3.22 -6.40 -3.09
CA LEU A 98 2.76 -6.53 -1.70
C LEU A 98 1.25 -6.75 -1.60
N LEU A 99 0.45 -6.12 -2.50
CA LEU A 99 -0.98 -6.39 -2.59
C LEU A 99 -1.26 -7.85 -2.95
N VAL A 100 -0.58 -8.38 -3.96
CA VAL A 100 -0.76 -9.78 -4.40
C VAL A 100 -0.34 -10.75 -3.30
N VAL A 101 0.79 -10.51 -2.60
CA VAL A 101 1.20 -11.35 -1.45
C VAL A 101 0.13 -11.37 -0.36
N ARG A 102 -0.42 -10.23 -0.04
CA ARG A 102 -1.50 -10.14 0.96
C ARG A 102 -2.73 -10.95 0.54
N ASP A 103 -3.11 -10.89 -0.75
CA ASP A 103 -4.25 -11.63 -1.27
C ASP A 103 -3.98 -13.14 -1.29
N ILE A 104 -2.74 -13.57 -1.60
CA ILE A 104 -2.30 -14.97 -1.47
C ILE A 104 -2.52 -15.49 -0.04
N PHE A 105 -2.10 -14.74 0.99
CA PHE A 105 -2.28 -15.17 2.38
C PHE A 105 -3.76 -15.21 2.79
N LYS A 106 -4.58 -14.26 2.30
CA LYS A 106 -6.02 -14.29 2.52
C LYS A 106 -6.64 -15.55 1.91
N ASN A 107 -6.38 -15.81 0.62
CA ASN A 107 -6.92 -16.96 -0.07
C ASN A 107 -6.44 -18.29 0.56
N LEU A 108 -5.21 -18.31 1.07
CA LEU A 108 -4.67 -19.47 1.79
C LEU A 108 -5.40 -19.72 3.12
N ALA A 109 -5.75 -18.65 3.85
CA ALA A 109 -6.55 -18.76 5.08
C ALA A 109 -7.96 -19.28 4.77
N ASP A 110 -8.58 -18.79 3.71
CA ASP A 110 -9.91 -19.23 3.28
C ASP A 110 -9.91 -20.72 2.87
N VAL A 111 -8.87 -21.20 2.18
CA VAL A 111 -8.70 -22.63 1.83
C VAL A 111 -8.53 -23.49 3.08
N GLU A 112 -7.79 -23.03 4.09
CA GLU A 112 -7.62 -23.75 5.35
C GLU A 112 -8.95 -23.88 6.11
N ALA A 113 -9.77 -22.85 6.09
CA ALA A 113 -11.10 -22.85 6.72
C ALA A 113 -12.11 -23.76 6.01
N THR A 114 -12.00 -23.95 4.69
CA THR A 114 -12.96 -24.68 3.84
C THR A 114 -12.57 -26.16 3.63
N ARG A 115 -11.76 -26.76 4.46
CA ARG A 115 -11.29 -28.16 4.32
C ARG A 115 -12.40 -29.12 3.84
N GLY A 116 -12.51 -29.36 2.51
CA GLY A 116 -13.25 -30.51 2.01
C GLY A 116 -13.91 -30.50 0.65
N THR A 117 -14.15 -29.38 -0.07
CA THR A 117 -15.03 -29.46 -1.24
C THR A 117 -14.62 -28.66 -2.50
N ALA A 118 -13.64 -27.78 -2.47
CA ALA A 118 -13.28 -26.94 -3.64
C ALA A 118 -11.78 -26.73 -3.83
N VAL A 119 -10.95 -27.67 -3.45
CA VAL A 119 -9.48 -27.53 -3.34
C VAL A 119 -8.80 -27.25 -4.68
N ASP A 120 -9.32 -27.72 -5.81
CA ASP A 120 -8.61 -27.60 -7.10
C ASP A 120 -8.67 -26.18 -7.70
N SER A 121 -9.79 -25.46 -7.60
CA SER A 121 -9.93 -24.11 -8.16
C SER A 121 -9.19 -23.07 -7.33
N ASP A 122 -9.24 -23.19 -6.00
CA ASP A 122 -8.66 -22.22 -5.08
C ASP A 122 -7.13 -22.36 -5.05
N VAL A 123 -6.62 -23.57 -5.08
CA VAL A 123 -5.19 -23.83 -5.22
C VAL A 123 -4.65 -23.33 -6.56
N ALA A 124 -5.41 -23.49 -7.65
CA ALA A 124 -5.02 -22.94 -8.96
C ALA A 124 -4.98 -21.40 -8.96
N LEU A 125 -5.92 -20.75 -8.28
CA LEU A 125 -5.93 -19.31 -8.10
C LEU A 125 -4.69 -18.83 -7.32
N ILE A 126 -4.41 -19.44 -6.18
CA ILE A 126 -3.22 -19.13 -5.35
C ILE A 126 -1.93 -19.34 -6.15
N ALA A 127 -1.85 -20.41 -6.96
CA ALA A 127 -0.69 -20.65 -7.81
C ALA A 127 -0.53 -19.55 -8.88
N LEU A 128 -1.63 -19.08 -9.48
CA LEU A 128 -1.63 -17.99 -10.45
C LEU A 128 -1.17 -16.66 -9.78
N GLU A 129 -1.68 -16.37 -8.60
CA GLU A 129 -1.29 -15.19 -7.82
C GLU A 129 0.19 -15.25 -7.41
N ALA A 130 0.70 -16.43 -7.03
CA ALA A 130 2.11 -16.62 -6.72
C ALA A 130 3.01 -16.35 -7.95
N VAL A 131 2.61 -16.79 -9.14
CA VAL A 131 3.31 -16.47 -10.39
C VAL A 131 3.26 -14.97 -10.69
N ALA A 132 2.09 -14.35 -10.54
CA ALA A 132 1.93 -12.90 -10.72
C ALA A 132 2.81 -12.11 -9.74
N PHE A 133 2.86 -12.52 -8.47
CA PHE A 133 3.77 -11.95 -7.48
C PHE A 133 5.24 -12.03 -7.92
N LEU A 134 5.70 -13.21 -8.35
CA LEU A 134 7.09 -13.38 -8.79
C LEU A 134 7.43 -12.47 -9.97
N ILE A 135 6.53 -12.31 -10.93
CA ILE A 135 6.71 -11.42 -12.09
C ILE A 135 6.80 -9.96 -11.61
N LEU A 136 5.85 -9.50 -10.80
CA LEU A 136 5.80 -8.13 -10.29
C LEU A 136 7.03 -7.81 -9.44
N PHE A 137 7.39 -8.71 -8.52
CA PHE A 137 8.53 -8.54 -7.63
C PHE A 137 9.86 -8.52 -8.40
N THR A 138 10.04 -9.43 -9.37
CA THR A 138 11.23 -9.44 -10.24
C THR A 138 11.32 -8.16 -11.05
N THR A 139 10.19 -7.65 -11.55
CA THR A 139 10.11 -6.39 -12.28
C THR A 139 10.49 -5.21 -11.37
N ALA A 140 9.98 -5.17 -10.14
CA ALA A 140 10.35 -4.15 -9.15
C ALA A 140 11.86 -4.15 -8.86
N LEU A 141 12.45 -5.34 -8.64
CA LEU A 141 13.90 -5.48 -8.42
C LEU A 141 14.71 -5.01 -9.64
N TYR A 142 14.23 -5.30 -10.85
CA TYR A 142 14.88 -4.85 -12.10
C TYR A 142 14.90 -3.33 -12.19
N PHE A 143 13.77 -2.65 -11.96
CA PHE A 143 13.70 -1.19 -11.92
C PHE A 143 14.59 -0.61 -10.82
N ARG A 144 14.58 -1.19 -9.63
CA ARG A 144 15.44 -0.79 -8.52
C ARG A 144 16.92 -0.89 -8.88
N SER A 145 17.35 -1.97 -9.57
CA SER A 145 18.74 -2.14 -9.98
C SER A 145 19.19 -1.11 -11.01
N MET A 146 18.29 -0.69 -11.91
CA MET A 146 18.57 0.37 -12.88
C MET A 146 18.69 1.76 -12.24
N THR A 147 18.04 1.98 -11.11
CA THR A 147 17.98 3.27 -10.42
C THR A 147 19.18 3.48 -9.46
N LEU A 148 19.96 2.44 -9.19
CA LEU A 148 21.17 2.54 -8.34
C LEU A 148 22.27 3.47 -8.94
N ASN A 149 22.15 3.86 -10.21
CA ASN A 149 22.96 4.90 -10.84
C ASN A 149 22.05 6.04 -11.36
N PRO A 150 21.48 6.88 -10.49
CA PRO A 150 20.71 8.02 -10.97
C PRO A 150 21.64 8.95 -11.72
N LYS A 151 21.45 9.11 -13.03
CA LYS A 151 21.93 10.30 -13.73
C LYS A 151 21.24 11.46 -13.02
N GLN A 152 22.00 12.23 -12.24
CA GLN A 152 21.50 13.47 -11.67
C GLN A 152 20.92 14.30 -12.81
N LEU A 153 19.62 14.51 -12.79
CA LEU A 153 18.98 15.49 -13.65
C LEU A 153 19.68 16.79 -13.32
N ASP A 154 20.24 17.42 -14.36
CA ASP A 154 20.92 18.71 -14.21
C ASP A 154 19.86 19.75 -13.83
N GLU A 155 19.68 20.00 -12.53
CA GLU A 155 18.72 20.97 -11.98
C GLU A 155 19.09 22.42 -12.33
N SER A 156 20.13 22.62 -13.11
CA SER A 156 20.56 23.94 -13.58
C SER A 156 19.61 24.56 -14.61
N ASP A 157 18.71 23.77 -15.21
CA ASP A 157 17.69 24.26 -16.16
C ASP A 157 16.44 24.72 -15.39
N GLU A 158 16.09 26.00 -15.48
CA GLU A 158 14.95 26.63 -14.82
C GLU A 158 13.62 25.93 -15.16
N ALA A 159 13.49 25.37 -16.37
CA ALA A 159 12.31 24.60 -16.79
C ALA A 159 12.20 23.27 -16.00
N VAL A 160 13.31 22.60 -15.77
CA VAL A 160 13.37 21.33 -14.98
C VAL A 160 13.03 21.62 -13.51
N ALA A 161 13.59 22.67 -12.93
CA ALA A 161 13.30 23.06 -11.55
C ALA A 161 11.82 23.39 -11.33
N LYS A 162 11.19 24.09 -12.27
CA LYS A 162 9.75 24.41 -12.23
C LYS A 162 8.88 23.15 -12.36
N PHE A 163 9.27 22.21 -13.21
CA PHE A 163 8.57 20.93 -13.36
C PHE A 163 8.65 20.07 -12.09
N VAL A 164 9.82 20.02 -11.45
CA VAL A 164 10.01 19.32 -10.16
C VAL A 164 9.16 19.97 -9.05
N ASP A 165 9.05 21.30 -8.99
CA ASP A 165 8.21 22.01 -8.01
C ASP A 165 6.71 21.71 -8.23
N GLN A 166 6.26 21.59 -9.48
CA GLN A 166 4.90 21.15 -9.81
C GLN A 166 4.64 19.71 -9.33
N LYS A 167 5.57 18.79 -9.56
CA LYS A 167 5.47 17.40 -9.06
C LYS A 167 5.43 17.34 -7.53
N LYS A 168 6.25 18.14 -6.83
CA LYS A 168 6.21 18.24 -5.36
C LYS A 168 4.86 18.76 -4.86
N THR A 169 4.27 19.74 -5.54
CA THR A 169 2.93 20.26 -5.19
C THR A 169 1.86 19.19 -5.39
N LEU A 170 1.93 18.43 -6.49
CA LEU A 170 1.01 17.34 -6.76
C LEU A 170 1.16 16.22 -5.73
N ALA A 171 2.38 15.83 -5.36
CA ALA A 171 2.63 14.84 -4.31
C ALA A 171 2.00 15.27 -2.97
N CYS A 172 2.09 16.54 -2.59
CA CYS A 172 1.42 17.06 -1.41
C CYS A 172 -0.11 16.96 -1.50
N ALA A 173 -0.69 17.28 -2.67
CA ALA A 173 -2.13 17.16 -2.89
C ALA A 173 -2.59 15.69 -2.79
N LEU A 174 -1.85 14.76 -3.40
CA LEU A 174 -2.12 13.32 -3.30
C LEU A 174 -1.98 12.80 -1.88
N THR A 175 -1.02 13.28 -1.10
CA THR A 175 -0.93 12.93 0.34
C THR A 175 -2.19 13.39 1.09
N GLY A 176 -2.71 14.59 0.78
CA GLY A 176 -3.98 15.04 1.34
C GLY A 176 -5.15 14.13 0.99
N VAL A 177 -5.29 13.75 -0.28
CA VAL A 177 -6.31 12.79 -0.74
C VAL A 177 -6.12 11.43 -0.04
N TYR A 178 -4.89 10.93 0.04
CA TYR A 178 -4.58 9.68 0.72
C TYR A 178 -5.03 9.68 2.19
N VAL A 179 -4.70 10.73 2.93
CA VAL A 179 -5.10 10.86 4.34
C VAL A 179 -6.62 10.93 4.48
N LEU A 180 -7.31 11.66 3.61
CA LEU A 180 -8.78 11.74 3.61
C LEU A 180 -9.43 10.38 3.32
N LEU A 181 -8.92 9.64 2.33
CA LEU A 181 -9.38 8.29 2.03
C LEU A 181 -9.09 7.32 3.18
N ALA A 182 -7.92 7.43 3.83
CA ALA A 182 -7.58 6.61 4.98
C ALA A 182 -8.54 6.85 6.16
N ILE A 183 -8.84 8.11 6.46
CA ILE A 183 -9.81 8.48 7.51
C ILE A 183 -11.21 7.97 7.14
N TYR A 184 -11.65 8.17 5.92
CA TYR A 184 -12.95 7.70 5.43
C TYR A 184 -13.06 6.18 5.55
N SER A 185 -12.07 5.43 5.06
CA SER A 185 -12.05 3.98 5.12
C SER A 185 -12.03 3.46 6.56
N PHE A 186 -11.24 4.09 7.44
CA PHE A 186 -11.17 3.72 8.85
C PHE A 186 -12.48 3.97 9.58
N THR A 187 -13.14 5.12 9.34
CA THR A 187 -14.44 5.44 9.95
C THR A 187 -15.53 4.50 9.48
N THR A 188 -15.59 4.21 8.17
CA THR A 188 -16.56 3.29 7.60
C THR A 188 -16.36 1.87 8.15
N TRP A 189 -15.12 1.39 8.22
CA TRP A 189 -14.81 0.09 8.80
C TRP A 189 -15.18 0.02 10.29
N SER A 190 -14.89 1.07 11.05
CA SER A 190 -15.20 1.11 12.48
C SER A 190 -16.72 1.07 12.74
N LEU A 191 -17.50 1.76 11.92
CA LEU A 191 -18.97 1.77 12.02
C LEU A 191 -19.56 0.41 11.59
N SER A 192 -19.11 -0.17 10.49
CA SER A 192 -19.60 -1.47 10.02
C SER A 192 -19.28 -2.62 10.98
N THR A 193 -18.15 -2.55 11.68
CA THR A 193 -17.79 -3.54 12.71
C THR A 193 -18.73 -3.45 13.91
N VAL A 194 -19.20 -2.24 14.27
CA VAL A 194 -20.19 -2.03 15.33
C VAL A 194 -21.56 -2.52 14.93
N ASP A 195 -21.95 -2.37 13.65
CA ASP A 195 -23.26 -2.77 13.12
C ASP A 195 -23.34 -4.27 12.75
N GLY A 196 -22.22 -5.02 12.89
CA GLY A 196 -22.16 -6.47 12.61
C GLY A 196 -22.11 -6.86 11.12
N GLU A 197 -21.98 -5.89 10.22
CA GLU A 197 -21.82 -6.11 8.77
C GLU A 197 -20.32 -6.08 8.39
N GLY A 198 -19.54 -7.05 8.91
CA GLY A 198 -18.08 -7.07 8.86
C GLY A 198 -17.40 -7.30 7.51
N ASP A 199 -18.08 -7.20 6.37
CA ASP A 199 -17.52 -7.54 5.06
C ASP A 199 -17.22 -6.32 4.15
N LEU A 200 -16.89 -5.17 4.73
CA LEU A 200 -16.36 -4.05 3.94
C LEU A 200 -14.89 -4.32 3.60
N SER A 201 -14.70 -4.73 2.37
CA SER A 201 -13.41 -5.05 1.76
C SER A 201 -12.40 -3.91 1.95
N ARG A 202 -11.43 -4.08 2.86
CA ARG A 202 -10.28 -3.18 3.03
C ARG A 202 -9.48 -3.03 1.72
N THR A 203 -9.66 -3.95 0.79
CA THR A 203 -9.08 -3.92 -0.56
C THR A 203 -9.61 -2.74 -1.37
N VAL A 204 -10.85 -2.30 -1.14
CA VAL A 204 -11.47 -1.16 -1.84
C VAL A 204 -10.68 0.13 -1.60
N PHE A 205 -10.23 0.38 -0.36
CA PHE A 205 -9.39 1.56 -0.05
C PHE A 205 -8.14 1.63 -0.92
N PHE A 206 -7.42 0.53 -1.07
CA PHE A 206 -6.19 0.50 -1.86
C PHE A 206 -6.50 0.61 -3.36
N LEU A 207 -7.55 -0.04 -3.85
CA LEU A 207 -7.98 0.05 -5.25
C LEU A 207 -8.39 1.48 -5.63
N ASP A 208 -9.19 2.14 -4.79
CA ASP A 208 -9.61 3.52 -5.01
C ASP A 208 -8.39 4.45 -5.03
N PHE A 209 -7.47 4.28 -4.08
CA PHE A 209 -6.25 5.07 -4.03
C PHE A 209 -5.36 4.83 -5.26
N PHE A 210 -5.19 3.58 -5.71
CA PHE A 210 -4.43 3.28 -6.92
C PHE A 210 -5.07 3.89 -8.17
N THR A 211 -6.39 3.94 -8.24
CA THR A 211 -7.08 4.62 -9.33
C THR A 211 -6.73 6.11 -9.38
N PHE A 212 -6.76 6.79 -8.24
CA PHE A 212 -6.32 8.19 -8.15
C PHE A 212 -4.85 8.38 -8.51
N LEU A 213 -3.99 7.46 -8.11
CA LEU A 213 -2.57 7.49 -8.40
C LEU A 213 -2.30 7.34 -9.90
N ILE A 214 -2.91 6.36 -10.56
CA ILE A 214 -2.80 6.14 -12.01
C ILE A 214 -3.30 7.37 -12.78
N LEU A 215 -4.45 7.94 -12.38
CA LEU A 215 -4.96 9.16 -12.99
C LEU A 215 -3.98 10.33 -12.83
N SER A 216 -3.35 10.44 -11.67
CA SER A 216 -2.35 11.47 -11.39
C SER A 216 -1.09 11.30 -12.24
N ASP A 217 -0.62 10.07 -12.44
CA ASP A 217 0.52 9.77 -13.32
C ASP A 217 0.22 10.16 -14.78
N ILE A 218 -1.00 9.87 -15.26
CA ILE A 218 -1.45 10.29 -16.59
C ILE A 218 -1.45 11.82 -16.71
N VAL A 219 -1.95 12.53 -15.69
CA VAL A 219 -1.95 14.00 -15.68
C VAL A 219 -0.52 14.56 -15.70
N ILE A 220 0.40 13.98 -14.91
CA ILE A 220 1.82 14.36 -14.91
C ILE A 220 2.42 14.17 -16.29
N LEU A 221 2.14 13.04 -16.94
CA LEU A 221 2.65 12.70 -18.25
C LEU A 221 2.13 13.71 -19.30
N LEU A 222 0.84 14.06 -19.26
CA LEU A 222 0.25 15.06 -20.15
C LEU A 222 0.83 16.46 -19.93
N VAL A 223 1.04 16.85 -18.67
CA VAL A 223 1.67 18.14 -18.32
C VAL A 223 3.12 18.17 -18.80
N SER A 224 3.86 17.06 -18.64
CA SER A 224 5.23 16.93 -19.14
C SER A 224 5.28 17.09 -20.66
N TYR A 225 4.33 16.51 -21.39
CA TYR A 225 4.29 16.58 -22.84
C TYR A 225 4.05 18.02 -23.35
N LYS A 226 3.26 18.81 -22.60
CA LYS A 226 3.00 20.23 -22.92
C LYS A 226 4.25 21.11 -22.78
N HIS A 227 5.23 20.71 -21.97
CA HIS A 227 6.46 21.49 -21.75
C HIS A 227 7.60 21.11 -22.70
N ILE A 228 7.46 20.02 -23.47
CA ILE A 228 8.46 19.56 -24.45
C ILE A 228 8.17 20.14 -25.84
N THR A 229 6.95 20.63 -26.12
CA THR A 229 6.57 21.34 -27.32
C THR A 229 6.64 22.86 -27.14
#